data_c40e44a1fbaed029e0f449ed410eaa56
#
_entry.id   c40e44a1fbaed029e0f449ed410eaa56
#
_cell.length_a   1.000
_cell.length_b   1.000
_cell.length_c   1.000
_cell.angle_alpha   90.00
_cell.angle_beta   90.00
_cell.angle_gamma   90.00
#
_symmetry.space_group_name_H-M   'P 1'
#
loop_
_entity.id
_entity.type
_entity.pdbx_description
1 polymer ?
#
loop_
_entity_poly.entity_id
_entity_poly.type
_entity_poly.pdbx_seq_one_letter_code
_entity_poly.pdbx_strand_id
1 'polypeptide(L)'
;MMKLSRKVFKLNLSQNSIMKNAITELKKFRDERDWDQFHNPKDLAIAISIESGELLEEFLWKSHHDANIGNIKKELADVLAYSLLLADKYGLDPEGIILEKINENRLKYPVEKSKGTAKKYDQL
;
A
#
# COMPACT_ATOMS: atom_id res chain seq x y z
N MET A 1 -2.20 -25.80 -21.90
CA MET A 1 -2.93 -25.44 -20.65
C MET A 1 -2.05 -25.53 -19.41
N MET A 2 -1.34 -26.60 -19.17
CA MET A 2 -0.48 -26.72 -17.97
C MET A 2 0.70 -25.73 -17.90
N LYS A 3 1.29 -25.26 -19.00
CA LYS A 3 2.40 -24.30 -19.03
C LYS A 3 1.97 -22.86 -18.67
N LEU A 4 0.74 -22.45 -19.01
CA LEU A 4 0.18 -21.14 -18.63
C LEU A 4 -0.13 -21.07 -17.13
N SER A 5 -0.70 -22.14 -16.56
CA SER A 5 -0.99 -22.24 -15.13
C SER A 5 0.29 -22.16 -14.27
N ARG A 6 1.38 -22.85 -14.70
CA ARG A 6 2.66 -22.79 -14.00
C ARG A 6 3.34 -21.43 -14.07
N LYS A 7 3.19 -20.69 -15.19
CA LYS A 7 3.79 -19.37 -15.37
C LYS A 7 3.06 -18.30 -14.52
N VAL A 8 1.75 -18.36 -14.42
CA VAL A 8 0.92 -17.49 -13.56
C VAL A 8 1.22 -17.78 -12.09
N PHE A 9 1.32 -19.04 -11.70
CA PHE A 9 1.67 -19.44 -10.34
C PHE A 9 3.08 -18.99 -9.93
N LYS A 10 4.06 -19.06 -10.84
CA LYS A 10 5.44 -18.63 -10.62
C LYS A 10 5.56 -17.11 -10.50
N LEU A 11 4.75 -16.34 -11.24
CA LEU A 11 4.64 -14.87 -11.13
C LEU A 11 4.04 -14.46 -9.78
N ASN A 12 2.99 -15.12 -9.34
CA ASN A 12 2.35 -14.86 -8.05
C ASN A 12 3.28 -15.19 -6.87
N LEU A 13 4.05 -16.27 -6.95
CA LEU A 13 5.04 -16.62 -5.92
C LEU A 13 6.19 -15.61 -5.85
N SER A 14 6.65 -15.07 -6.99
CA SER A 14 7.73 -14.08 -7.01
C SER A 14 7.28 -12.73 -6.42
N GLN A 15 6.04 -12.29 -6.71
CA GLN A 15 5.47 -11.07 -6.15
C GLN A 15 5.24 -11.18 -4.64
N ASN A 16 4.70 -12.30 -4.17
CA ASN A 16 4.60 -12.62 -2.74
C ASN A 16 5.96 -12.65 -2.05
N SER A 17 7.00 -13.15 -2.73
CA SER A 17 8.37 -13.16 -2.24
C SER A 17 8.92 -11.74 -2.07
N ILE A 18 8.64 -10.81 -2.99
CA ILE A 18 9.10 -9.41 -2.95
C ILE A 18 8.48 -8.66 -1.77
N MET A 19 7.16 -8.76 -1.56
CA MET A 19 6.47 -8.13 -0.44
C MET A 19 6.92 -8.70 0.91
N LYS A 20 7.08 -10.02 1.02
CA LYS A 20 7.62 -10.67 2.22
C LYS A 20 9.05 -10.25 2.51
N ASN A 21 9.88 -10.08 1.48
CA ASN A 21 11.24 -9.60 1.62
C ASN A 21 11.28 -8.16 2.16
N ALA A 22 10.46 -7.27 1.63
CA ALA A 22 10.35 -5.90 2.13
C ALA A 22 9.93 -5.85 3.61
N ILE A 23 8.95 -6.64 4.01
CA ILE A 23 8.51 -6.72 5.41
C ILE A 23 9.64 -7.26 6.30
N THR A 24 10.33 -8.30 5.87
CA THR A 24 11.46 -8.88 6.60
C THR A 24 12.57 -7.85 6.83
N GLU A 25 12.95 -7.11 5.80
CA GLU A 25 13.97 -6.07 5.89
C GLU A 25 13.53 -4.88 6.77
N LEU A 26 12.25 -4.48 6.69
CA LEU A 26 11.70 -3.45 7.56
C LEU A 26 11.75 -3.86 9.04
N LYS A 27 11.37 -5.09 9.34
CA LYS A 27 11.41 -5.63 10.71
C LYS A 27 12.83 -5.71 11.24
N LYS A 28 13.78 -6.15 10.41
CA LYS A 28 15.19 -6.17 10.75
C LYS A 28 15.72 -4.77 11.05
N PHE A 29 15.45 -3.81 10.19
CA PHE A 29 15.83 -2.41 10.35
C PHE A 29 15.29 -1.84 11.68
N ARG A 30 14.02 -2.09 11.96
CA ARG A 30 13.33 -1.70 13.20
C ARG A 30 13.97 -2.32 14.43
N ASP A 31 14.23 -3.64 14.39
CA ASP A 31 14.69 -4.40 15.53
C ASP A 31 16.17 -4.10 15.88
N GLU A 32 17.00 -3.85 14.88
CA GLU A 32 18.38 -3.40 15.06
C GLU A 32 18.49 -2.07 15.84
N ARG A 33 17.43 -1.26 15.81
CA ARG A 33 17.33 0.05 16.46
C ARG A 33 16.48 0.03 17.72
N ASP A 34 15.95 -1.12 18.08
CA ASP A 34 15.03 -1.28 19.21
C ASP A 34 13.80 -0.36 19.12
N TRP A 35 13.28 -0.19 17.89
CA TRP A 35 12.15 0.69 17.62
C TRP A 35 10.80 0.02 17.70
N ASP A 36 10.74 -1.31 17.78
CA ASP A 36 9.46 -2.03 17.92
C ASP A 36 8.65 -1.55 19.12
N GLN A 37 9.32 -1.19 20.22
CA GLN A 37 8.68 -0.64 21.41
C GLN A 37 7.88 0.64 21.16
N PHE A 38 8.19 1.39 20.09
CA PHE A 38 7.50 2.61 19.71
C PHE A 38 6.45 2.38 18.61
N HIS A 39 6.41 1.19 18.02
CA HIS A 39 5.58 0.85 16.87
C HIS A 39 4.30 0.10 17.26
N ASN A 40 3.56 0.62 18.24
CA ASN A 40 2.21 0.09 18.47
C ASN A 40 1.27 0.48 17.31
N PRO A 41 0.12 -0.20 17.13
CA PRO A 41 -0.77 0.06 16.00
C PRO A 41 -1.24 1.51 15.87
N LYS A 42 -1.54 2.17 16.99
CA LYS A 42 -1.95 3.59 17.00
C LYS A 42 -0.85 4.49 16.49
N ASP A 43 0.37 4.33 16.99
CA ASP A 43 1.50 5.16 16.60
C ASP A 43 1.93 4.91 15.15
N LEU A 44 1.80 3.67 14.65
CA LEU A 44 1.98 3.36 13.24
C LEU A 44 0.92 4.04 12.36
N ALA A 45 -0.34 4.06 12.78
CA ALA A 45 -1.40 4.78 12.07
C ALA A 45 -1.15 6.29 12.04
N ILE A 46 -0.66 6.86 13.13
CA ILE A 46 -0.24 8.28 13.20
C ILE A 46 0.91 8.53 12.22
N ALA A 47 1.91 7.68 12.20
CA ALA A 47 3.04 7.79 11.27
C ALA A 47 2.59 7.76 9.81
N ILE A 48 1.67 6.86 9.45
CA ILE A 48 1.08 6.82 8.10
C ILE A 48 0.43 8.16 7.74
N SER A 49 -0.32 8.74 8.66
CA SER A 49 -0.97 10.04 8.44
C SER A 49 0.04 11.17 8.24
N ILE A 50 1.11 11.21 9.03
CA ILE A 50 2.18 12.20 8.91
C ILE A 50 2.90 12.06 7.57
N GLU A 51 3.31 10.84 7.20
CA GLU A 51 4.00 10.59 5.93
C GLU A 51 3.09 10.87 4.72
N SER A 52 1.79 10.61 4.83
CA SER A 52 0.82 10.99 3.81
C SER A 52 0.75 12.52 3.64
N GLY A 53 0.88 13.27 4.73
CA GLY A 53 0.99 14.73 4.71
C GLY A 53 2.27 15.19 4.03
N GLU A 54 3.41 14.56 4.29
CA GLU A 54 4.68 14.87 3.64
C GLU A 54 4.63 14.56 2.13
N LEU A 55 3.98 13.46 1.74
CA LEU A 55 3.71 13.17 0.34
C LEU A 55 2.87 14.28 -0.31
N LEU A 56 1.84 14.77 0.37
CA LEU A 56 1.01 15.87 -0.11
C LEU A 56 1.81 17.18 -0.27
N GLU A 57 2.74 17.47 0.62
CA GLU A 57 3.61 18.65 0.55
C GLU A 57 4.43 18.72 -0.73
N GLU A 58 4.76 17.57 -1.35
CA GLU A 58 5.49 17.51 -2.62
C GLU A 58 4.70 18.15 -3.78
N PHE A 59 3.38 18.31 -3.62
CA PHE A 59 2.50 18.96 -4.59
C PHE A 59 2.09 20.38 -4.20
N LEU A 60 2.53 20.86 -3.04
CA LEU A 60 2.12 22.16 -2.50
C LEU A 60 2.55 23.30 -3.43
N TRP A 61 1.58 24.14 -3.82
CA TRP A 61 1.76 25.28 -4.72
C TRP A 61 2.28 24.92 -6.10
N LYS A 62 2.11 23.67 -6.52
CA LYS A 62 2.58 23.14 -7.81
C LYS A 62 1.45 22.45 -8.57
N SER A 63 1.57 22.43 -9.90
CA SER A 63 0.86 21.44 -10.71
C SER A 63 1.45 20.05 -10.44
N HIS A 64 0.64 19.00 -10.60
CA HIS A 64 1.15 17.63 -10.47
C HIS A 64 2.26 17.29 -11.47
N HIS A 65 2.33 18.03 -12.59
CA HIS A 65 3.41 17.88 -13.59
C HIS A 65 4.76 18.40 -13.08
N ASP A 66 4.78 19.33 -12.15
CA ASP A 66 5.99 19.99 -11.63
C ASP A 66 6.52 19.33 -10.35
N ALA A 67 5.84 18.34 -9.83
CA ALA A 67 6.27 17.63 -8.64
C ALA A 67 7.53 16.79 -8.91
N ASN A 68 8.43 16.73 -7.93
CA ASN A 68 9.69 16.00 -8.04
C ASN A 68 9.47 14.51 -7.78
N ILE A 69 9.67 13.68 -8.80
CA ILE A 69 9.47 12.22 -8.72
C ILE A 69 10.40 11.58 -7.68
N GLY A 70 11.63 12.05 -7.53
CA GLY A 70 12.57 11.53 -6.55
C GLY A 70 12.09 11.74 -5.11
N ASN A 71 11.51 12.89 -4.81
CA ASN A 71 10.91 13.18 -3.51
C ASN A 71 9.61 12.38 -3.29
N ILE A 72 8.75 12.34 -4.29
CA ILE A 72 7.52 11.53 -4.24
C ILE A 72 7.84 10.07 -3.93
N LYS A 73 8.85 9.50 -4.59
CA LYS A 73 9.32 8.13 -4.37
C LYS A 73 9.68 7.89 -2.90
N LYS A 74 10.39 8.82 -2.27
CA LYS A 74 10.82 8.69 -0.87
C LYS A 74 9.63 8.75 0.08
N GLU A 75 8.75 9.73 -0.08
CA GLU A 75 7.59 9.89 0.80
C GLU A 75 6.57 8.76 0.60
N LEU A 76 6.35 8.32 -0.63
CA LEU A 76 5.51 7.16 -0.91
C LEU A 76 6.09 5.88 -0.29
N ALA A 77 7.41 5.70 -0.33
CA ALA A 77 8.07 4.58 0.31
C ALA A 77 7.84 4.56 1.83
N ASP A 78 7.87 5.71 2.49
CA ASP A 78 7.61 5.83 3.93
C ASP A 78 6.15 5.49 4.26
N VAL A 79 5.18 5.97 3.47
CA VAL A 79 3.77 5.60 3.60
C VAL A 79 3.58 4.09 3.48
N LEU A 80 4.18 3.47 2.48
CA LEU A 80 4.12 2.03 2.27
C LEU A 80 4.79 1.25 3.40
N ALA A 81 5.97 1.68 3.85
CA ALA A 81 6.71 1.02 4.92
C ALA A 81 5.92 0.97 6.23
N TYR A 82 5.38 2.09 6.69
CA TYR A 82 4.54 2.12 7.89
C TYR A 82 3.25 1.34 7.72
N SER A 83 2.66 1.34 6.53
CA SER A 83 1.46 0.55 6.23
C SER A 83 1.73 -0.96 6.31
N LEU A 84 2.87 -1.42 5.79
CA LEU A 84 3.29 -2.82 5.89
C LEU A 84 3.57 -3.23 7.33
N LEU A 85 4.21 -2.38 8.13
CA LEU A 85 4.45 -2.63 9.55
C LEU A 85 3.13 -2.71 10.33
N LEU A 86 2.17 -1.86 10.02
CA LEU A 86 0.84 -1.90 10.65
C LEU A 86 0.10 -3.20 10.30
N ALA A 87 0.12 -3.61 9.03
CA ALA A 87 -0.47 -4.88 8.61
C ALA A 87 0.17 -6.06 9.36
N ASP A 88 1.50 -6.05 9.50
CA ASP A 88 2.24 -7.09 10.22
C ASP A 88 1.82 -7.17 11.71
N LYS A 89 1.60 -6.03 12.36
CA LYS A 89 1.15 -5.98 13.77
C LYS A 89 -0.18 -6.71 13.99
N TYR A 90 -1.08 -6.68 13.01
CA TYR A 90 -2.38 -7.36 13.07
C TYR A 90 -2.37 -8.74 12.38
N GLY A 91 -1.22 -9.22 11.92
CA GLY A 91 -1.15 -10.49 11.18
C GLY A 91 -1.91 -10.49 9.87
N LEU A 92 -2.07 -9.30 9.24
CA LEU A 92 -2.78 -9.15 7.97
C LEU A 92 -1.82 -9.32 6.80
N ASP A 93 -2.28 -10.04 5.77
CA ASP A 93 -1.56 -10.11 4.49
C ASP A 93 -1.90 -8.88 3.65
N PRO A 94 -0.93 -8.02 3.31
CA PRO A 94 -1.20 -6.78 2.57
C PRO A 94 -1.87 -7.02 1.22
N GLU A 95 -1.42 -7.99 0.44
CA GLU A 95 -2.05 -8.34 -0.83
C GLU A 95 -3.49 -8.84 -0.63
N GLY A 96 -3.68 -9.72 0.35
CA GLY A 96 -4.98 -10.29 0.68
C GLY A 96 -6.03 -9.24 1.01
N ILE A 97 -5.70 -8.29 1.89
CA ILE A 97 -6.65 -7.22 2.28
C ILE A 97 -6.97 -6.28 1.12
N ILE A 98 -6.01 -6.04 0.22
CA ILE A 98 -6.26 -5.24 -0.99
C ILE A 98 -7.22 -5.97 -1.92
N LEU A 99 -7.00 -7.26 -2.16
CA LEU A 99 -7.86 -8.08 -3.03
C LEU A 99 -9.28 -8.19 -2.47
N GLU A 100 -9.42 -8.38 -1.17
CA GLU A 100 -10.73 -8.37 -0.49
C GLU A 100 -11.45 -7.04 -0.71
N LYS A 101 -10.74 -5.93 -0.57
CA LYS A 101 -11.32 -4.60 -0.77
C LYS A 101 -11.70 -4.33 -2.22
N ILE A 102 -10.92 -4.81 -3.17
CA ILE A 102 -11.27 -4.75 -4.60
C ILE A 102 -12.58 -5.48 -4.86
N ASN A 103 -12.76 -6.68 -4.32
CA ASN A 103 -13.99 -7.45 -4.49
C ASN A 103 -15.20 -6.75 -3.87
N GLU A 104 -15.06 -6.16 -2.69
CA GLU A 104 -16.09 -5.35 -2.07
C GLU A 104 -16.46 -4.13 -2.94
N ASN A 105 -15.45 -3.44 -3.49
CA ASN A 105 -15.67 -2.28 -4.34
C ASN A 105 -16.29 -2.63 -5.70
N ARG A 106 -16.05 -3.82 -6.24
CA ARG A 106 -16.73 -4.30 -7.45
C ARG A 106 -18.25 -4.33 -7.30
N LEU A 107 -18.73 -4.65 -6.10
CA LEU A 107 -20.16 -4.64 -5.80
C LEU A 107 -20.72 -3.21 -5.67
N LYS A 108 -19.95 -2.29 -5.10
CA LYS A 108 -20.34 -0.87 -4.95
C LYS A 108 -20.26 -0.09 -6.26
N TYR A 109 -19.33 -0.45 -7.13
CA TYR A 109 -19.04 0.23 -8.39
C TYR A 109 -19.16 -0.73 -9.57
N PRO A 110 -20.39 -1.16 -9.94
CA PRO A 110 -20.56 -1.99 -11.13
C PRO A 110 -20.10 -1.25 -12.39
N VAL A 111 -19.46 -1.95 -13.31
CA VAL A 111 -18.85 -1.36 -14.51
C VAL A 111 -19.84 -0.52 -15.31
N GLU A 112 -21.06 -1.00 -15.46
CA GLU A 112 -22.12 -0.34 -16.26
C GLU A 112 -22.45 1.06 -15.74
N LYS A 113 -22.34 1.29 -14.43
CA LYS A 113 -22.67 2.57 -13.79
C LYS A 113 -21.45 3.44 -13.51
N SER A 114 -20.28 2.82 -13.39
CA SER A 114 -19.07 3.48 -12.86
C SER A 114 -18.09 3.89 -13.94
N LYS A 115 -18.14 3.25 -15.11
CA LYS A 115 -17.18 3.49 -16.19
C LYS A 115 -17.25 4.94 -16.68
N GLY A 116 -16.10 5.61 -16.64
CA GLY A 116 -15.97 6.99 -17.13
C GLY A 116 -16.50 8.07 -16.20
N THR A 117 -16.85 7.73 -14.94
CA THR A 117 -17.28 8.71 -13.94
C THR A 117 -16.54 8.51 -12.60
N ALA A 118 -16.29 9.60 -11.91
CA ALA A 118 -15.69 9.60 -10.57
C ALA A 118 -16.73 9.76 -9.45
N LYS A 119 -18.01 9.59 -9.75
CA LYS A 119 -19.08 9.69 -8.75
C LYS A 119 -18.95 8.60 -7.70
N LYS A 120 -19.26 8.96 -6.44
CA LYS A 120 -19.32 8.01 -5.34
C LYS A 120 -20.47 7.02 -5.54
N TYR A 121 -20.34 5.82 -4.99
CA TYR A 121 -21.30 4.72 -5.21
C TYR A 121 -22.76 5.07 -4.85
N ASP A 122 -22.97 5.94 -3.88
CA ASP A 122 -24.28 6.41 -3.43
C ASP A 122 -24.90 7.47 -4.39
N GLN A 123 -24.15 7.90 -5.38
CA GLN A 123 -24.55 8.88 -6.39
C GLN A 123 -24.65 8.28 -7.81
N LEU A 124 -24.46 6.98 -7.92
CA LEU A 124 -24.52 6.26 -9.20
C LEU A 124 -25.95 5.95 -9.63
#